data_d1214ed313b63f800ce3f87641ae1689
#
_entry.id   d1214ed313b63f800ce3f87641ae1689
#
_cell.length_a   1.000
_cell.length_b   1.000
_cell.length_c   1.000
_cell.angle_alpha   90.00
_cell.angle_beta   90.00
_cell.angle_gamma   90.00
#
_symmetry.space_group_name_H-M   'P 1'
#
loop_
_entity.id
_entity.type
_entity.pdbx_description
1 polymer ?
#
loop_
_entity_poly.entity_id
_entity_poly.type
_entity_poly.pdbx_seq_one_letter_code
_entity_poly.pdbx_strand_id
1 'polypeptide(L)'
;MLNIDSFLEKIKNVNGLKKYSILLASIMFIWSGINKISNFDKKTLILIKKTNLHETICYTGMILVILLEIIGFLFLIEYFFQKNILYTLFSKINIFIKLSQQQLIQIILLILLLFLIVVTLIYHPFSKEHPIPFLSNLTTFGLFLYIYSDL
;
A
#
# COMPACT_ATOMS: atom_id res chain seq x y z
N MET A 1 -23.99 -20.88 -22.79
CA MET A 1 -23.89 -19.46 -23.17
C MET A 1 -23.65 -18.66 -21.89
N LEU A 2 -22.48 -18.06 -21.71
CA LEU A 2 -22.23 -17.18 -20.57
C LEU A 2 -23.15 -15.97 -20.74
N ASN A 3 -24.03 -15.75 -19.77
CA ASN A 3 -24.93 -14.60 -19.79
C ASN A 3 -24.11 -13.35 -19.47
N ILE A 4 -23.67 -12.65 -20.51
CA ILE A 4 -22.85 -11.44 -20.45
C ILE A 4 -23.53 -10.36 -19.59
N ASP A 5 -24.87 -10.29 -19.63
CA ASP A 5 -25.63 -9.32 -18.85
C ASP A 5 -25.52 -9.59 -17.35
N SER A 6 -25.57 -10.85 -16.90
CA SER A 6 -25.37 -11.21 -15.49
C SER A 6 -23.94 -10.98 -15.02
N PHE A 7 -22.97 -11.10 -15.93
CA PHE A 7 -21.57 -10.79 -15.66
C PHE A 7 -21.36 -9.27 -15.54
N LEU A 8 -21.97 -8.49 -16.43
CA LEU A 8 -21.92 -7.04 -16.40
C LEU A 8 -22.67 -6.44 -15.17
N GLU A 9 -23.78 -7.05 -14.76
CA GLU A 9 -24.45 -6.66 -13.50
C GLU A 9 -23.60 -6.93 -12.25
N LYS A 10 -22.86 -8.05 -12.23
CA LYS A 10 -21.89 -8.32 -11.13
C LYS A 10 -20.72 -7.32 -11.13
N ILE A 11 -20.28 -6.86 -12.29
CA ILE A 11 -19.24 -5.83 -12.43
C ILE A 11 -19.78 -4.45 -12.02
N LYS A 12 -21.04 -4.14 -12.23
CA LYS A 12 -21.70 -2.90 -11.78
C LYS A 12 -21.77 -2.75 -10.25
N ASN A 13 -21.47 -3.81 -9.49
CA ASN A 13 -21.33 -3.70 -8.05
C ASN A 13 -19.97 -3.02 -7.72
N VAL A 14 -19.97 -1.68 -7.73
CA VAL A 14 -18.81 -0.83 -7.45
C VAL A 14 -18.08 -1.24 -6.17
N ASN A 15 -18.80 -1.68 -5.15
CA ASN A 15 -18.22 -2.17 -3.90
C ASN A 15 -17.45 -3.49 -4.09
N GLY A 16 -17.90 -4.35 -4.98
CA GLY A 16 -17.18 -5.57 -5.34
C GLY A 16 -15.86 -5.29 -6.05
N LEU A 17 -15.88 -4.41 -7.04
CA LEU A 17 -14.67 -4.00 -7.79
C LEU A 17 -13.62 -3.37 -6.89
N LYS A 18 -14.02 -2.51 -5.94
CA LYS A 18 -13.10 -1.92 -4.95
C LYS A 18 -12.41 -2.98 -4.11
N LYS A 19 -13.16 -3.96 -3.60
CA LYS A 19 -12.60 -5.07 -2.81
C LYS A 19 -11.55 -5.85 -3.59
N TYR A 20 -11.83 -6.20 -4.85
CA TYR A 20 -10.87 -6.91 -5.70
C TYR A 20 -9.65 -6.07 -6.05
N SER A 21 -9.83 -4.77 -6.33
CA SER A 21 -8.71 -3.86 -6.62
C SER A 21 -7.77 -3.72 -5.42
N ILE A 22 -8.33 -3.57 -4.21
CA ILE A 22 -7.55 -3.54 -2.96
C ILE A 22 -6.83 -4.86 -2.73
N LEU A 23 -7.51 -5.99 -2.95
CA LEU A 23 -6.89 -7.31 -2.77
C LEU A 23 -5.69 -7.50 -3.71
N LEU A 24 -5.84 -7.17 -5.00
CA LEU A 24 -4.76 -7.26 -5.98
C LEU A 24 -3.58 -6.35 -5.63
N ALA A 25 -3.85 -5.09 -5.28
CA ALA A 25 -2.81 -4.17 -4.82
C ALA A 25 -2.13 -4.69 -3.55
N SER A 26 -2.90 -5.23 -2.60
CA SER A 26 -2.37 -5.76 -1.34
C SER A 26 -1.43 -6.95 -1.57
N ILE A 27 -1.75 -7.87 -2.47
CA ILE A 27 -0.88 -9.01 -2.81
C ILE A 27 0.48 -8.50 -3.29
N MET A 28 0.50 -7.51 -4.18
CA MET A 28 1.74 -6.93 -4.71
C MET A 28 2.60 -6.29 -3.61
N PHE A 29 1.98 -5.49 -2.73
CA PHE A 29 2.73 -4.79 -1.67
C PHE A 29 3.16 -5.72 -0.54
N ILE A 30 2.31 -6.66 -0.10
CA ILE A 30 2.69 -7.67 0.89
C ILE A 30 3.85 -8.52 0.37
N TRP A 31 3.80 -8.95 -0.91
CA TRP A 31 4.91 -9.66 -1.54
C TRP A 31 6.20 -8.81 -1.59
N SER A 32 6.07 -7.51 -1.91
CA SER A 32 7.18 -6.55 -1.87
C SER A 32 7.80 -6.45 -0.47
N GLY A 33 6.97 -6.35 0.57
CA GLY A 33 7.41 -6.33 1.97
C GLY A 33 8.14 -7.60 2.38
N ILE A 34 7.60 -8.78 2.04
CA ILE A 34 8.24 -10.08 2.31
C ILE A 34 9.59 -10.17 1.59
N ASN A 35 9.68 -9.75 0.33
CA ASN A 35 10.94 -9.73 -0.41
C ASN A 35 11.97 -8.79 0.23
N LYS A 36 11.54 -7.67 0.82
CA LYS A 36 12.44 -6.77 1.57
C LYS A 36 12.94 -7.42 2.86
N ILE A 37 12.10 -8.18 3.56
CA ILE A 37 12.55 -8.96 4.74
C ILE A 37 13.63 -9.96 4.34
N SER A 38 13.38 -10.75 3.29
CA SER A 38 14.29 -11.80 2.83
C SER A 38 15.62 -11.25 2.28
N ASN A 39 15.64 -9.99 1.84
CA ASN A 39 16.82 -9.33 1.26
C ASN A 39 17.16 -8.03 1.98
N PHE A 40 16.95 -7.96 3.29
CA PHE A 40 16.94 -6.73 4.08
C PHE A 40 18.23 -5.91 3.91
N ASP A 41 19.37 -6.49 4.19
CA ASP A 41 20.66 -5.80 4.10
C ASP A 41 20.97 -5.33 2.69
N LYS A 42 20.74 -6.19 1.68
CA LYS A 42 20.96 -5.84 0.27
C LYS A 42 20.10 -4.66 -0.17
N LYS A 43 18.82 -4.64 0.23
CA LYS A 43 17.89 -3.55 -0.12
C LYS A 43 18.23 -2.26 0.61
N THR A 44 18.65 -2.36 1.88
CA THR A 44 19.07 -1.20 2.68
C THR A 44 20.37 -0.60 2.13
N LEU A 45 21.36 -1.41 1.73
CA LEU A 45 22.57 -0.93 1.09
C LEU A 45 22.28 -0.19 -0.23
N ILE A 46 21.31 -0.66 -1.02
CA ILE A 46 20.87 0.04 -2.24
C ILE A 46 20.26 1.40 -1.87
N LEU A 47 19.45 1.46 -0.81
CA LEU A 47 18.84 2.71 -0.33
C LEU A 47 19.91 3.72 0.09
N ILE A 48 20.91 3.29 0.89
CA ILE A 48 22.05 4.12 1.31
C ILE A 48 22.77 4.70 0.07
N LYS A 49 23.11 3.86 -0.89
CA LYS A 49 23.81 4.28 -2.13
C LYS A 49 22.99 5.28 -2.97
N LYS A 50 21.66 5.15 -3.00
CA LYS A 50 20.79 6.04 -3.79
C LYS A 50 20.52 7.36 -3.12
N THR A 51 20.44 7.38 -1.78
CA THR A 51 20.03 8.58 -1.02
C THR A 51 21.19 9.31 -0.38
N ASN A 52 22.36 8.66 -0.23
CA ASN A 52 23.50 9.14 0.56
C ASN A 52 23.14 9.50 2.01
N LEU A 53 22.05 8.93 2.55
CA LEU A 53 21.65 9.14 3.93
C LEU A 53 22.46 8.24 4.87
N HIS A 54 22.50 8.65 6.14
CA HIS A 54 23.16 7.88 7.19
C HIS A 54 22.55 6.46 7.32
N GLU A 55 23.37 5.46 7.56
CA GLU A 55 22.97 4.06 7.65
C GLU A 55 21.77 3.84 8.56
N THR A 56 21.82 4.37 9.78
CA THR A 56 20.74 4.23 10.77
C THR A 56 19.39 4.71 10.24
N ILE A 57 19.37 5.83 9.49
CA ILE A 57 18.14 6.37 8.87
C ILE A 57 17.62 5.41 7.83
N CYS A 58 18.50 4.83 7.00
CA CYS A 58 18.13 3.90 5.96
C CYS A 58 17.61 2.56 6.54
N TYR A 59 18.26 2.04 7.59
CA TYR A 59 17.78 0.82 8.27
C TYR A 59 16.41 1.04 8.92
N THR A 60 16.23 2.14 9.66
CA THR A 60 14.94 2.49 10.26
C THR A 60 13.87 2.72 9.18
N GLY A 61 14.20 3.45 8.14
CA GLY A 61 13.31 3.68 7.00
C GLY A 61 12.88 2.38 6.33
N MET A 62 13.78 1.43 6.14
CA MET A 62 13.47 0.12 5.55
C MET A 62 12.49 -0.69 6.43
N ILE A 63 12.69 -0.67 7.75
CA ILE A 63 11.75 -1.32 8.69
C ILE A 63 10.37 -0.68 8.58
N LEU A 64 10.27 0.66 8.60
CA LEU A 64 8.99 1.35 8.47
C LEU A 64 8.29 1.05 7.15
N VAL A 65 9.03 0.96 6.05
CA VAL A 65 8.49 0.57 4.73
C VAL A 65 7.92 -0.84 4.77
N ILE A 66 8.63 -1.80 5.33
CA ILE A 66 8.16 -3.19 5.47
C ILE A 66 6.87 -3.25 6.29
N LEU A 67 6.84 -2.55 7.43
CA LEU A 67 5.64 -2.48 8.28
C LEU A 67 4.46 -1.86 7.52
N LEU A 68 4.68 -0.78 6.78
CA LEU A 68 3.66 -0.13 5.98
C LEU A 68 3.13 -1.04 4.87
N GLU A 69 4.02 -1.73 4.13
CA GLU A 69 3.64 -2.62 3.04
C GLU A 69 2.91 -3.88 3.52
N ILE A 70 3.20 -4.40 4.69
CA ILE A 70 2.54 -5.60 5.22
C ILE A 70 1.34 -5.22 6.08
N ILE A 71 1.57 -4.50 7.19
CA ILE A 71 0.53 -4.22 8.17
C ILE A 71 -0.48 -3.22 7.62
N GLY A 72 -0.03 -2.17 6.92
CA GLY A 72 -0.92 -1.18 6.30
C GLY A 72 -1.90 -1.84 5.33
N PHE A 73 -1.43 -2.75 4.48
CA PHE A 73 -2.31 -3.46 3.54
C PHE A 73 -3.22 -4.48 4.20
N LEU A 74 -2.79 -5.14 5.29
CA LEU A 74 -3.67 -6.00 6.07
C LEU A 74 -4.84 -5.22 6.69
N PHE A 75 -4.61 -3.99 7.20
CA PHE A 75 -5.69 -3.12 7.66
C PHE A 75 -6.63 -2.70 6.53
N LEU A 76 -6.11 -2.40 5.33
CA LEU A 76 -6.93 -2.08 4.16
C LEU A 76 -7.83 -3.26 3.78
N ILE A 77 -7.28 -4.46 3.68
CA ILE A 77 -8.06 -5.68 3.39
C ILE A 77 -9.16 -5.83 4.44
N GLU A 78 -8.82 -5.76 5.72
CA GLU A 78 -9.77 -5.92 6.82
C GLU A 78 -10.94 -4.94 6.72
N TYR A 79 -10.64 -3.66 6.49
CA TYR A 79 -11.65 -2.61 6.34
C TYR A 79 -12.61 -2.89 5.19
N PHE A 80 -12.08 -3.15 3.98
CA PHE A 80 -12.90 -3.38 2.79
C PHE A 80 -13.70 -4.68 2.84
N PHE A 81 -13.20 -5.69 3.56
CA PHE A 81 -13.94 -6.94 3.82
C PHE A 81 -14.82 -6.90 5.08
N GLN A 82 -14.97 -5.72 5.68
CA GLN A 82 -15.81 -5.49 6.87
C GLN A 82 -15.43 -6.41 8.06
N LYS A 83 -14.15 -6.60 8.27
CA LYS A 83 -13.58 -7.30 9.43
C LYS A 83 -13.01 -6.28 10.41
N ASN A 84 -12.87 -6.65 11.67
CA ASN A 84 -12.44 -5.73 12.74
C ASN A 84 -11.39 -6.38 13.67
N ILE A 85 -10.72 -7.42 13.23
CA ILE A 85 -9.82 -8.22 14.08
C ILE A 85 -8.57 -7.41 14.45
N LEU A 86 -7.84 -6.93 13.45
CA LEU A 86 -6.62 -6.14 13.64
C LEU A 86 -6.94 -4.79 14.26
N TYR A 87 -8.02 -4.13 13.81
CA TYR A 87 -8.46 -2.87 14.40
C TYR A 87 -8.79 -3.04 15.89
N THR A 88 -9.48 -4.13 16.28
CA THR A 88 -9.78 -4.42 17.68
C THR A 88 -8.52 -4.64 18.50
N LEU A 89 -7.52 -5.34 17.95
CA LEU A 89 -6.22 -5.52 18.61
C LEU A 89 -5.49 -4.18 18.74
N PHE A 90 -5.45 -3.40 17.67
CA PHE A 90 -4.83 -2.08 17.65
C PHE A 90 -5.47 -1.12 18.66
N SER A 91 -6.81 -1.09 18.74
CA SER A 91 -7.54 -0.22 19.67
C SER A 91 -7.28 -0.55 21.15
N LYS A 92 -6.99 -1.83 21.46
CA LYS A 92 -6.60 -2.24 22.81
C LYS A 92 -5.20 -1.75 23.21
N ILE A 93 -4.28 -1.68 22.24
CA ILE A 93 -2.90 -1.22 22.48
C ILE A 93 -2.85 0.31 22.51
N ASN A 94 -3.67 0.97 21.70
CA ASN A 94 -3.65 2.42 21.52
C ASN A 94 -4.65 3.12 22.43
N ILE A 95 -4.32 3.18 23.73
CA ILE A 95 -5.17 3.80 24.75
C ILE A 95 -5.25 5.33 24.58
N PHE A 96 -4.23 5.95 23.95
CA PHE A 96 -4.08 7.42 23.88
C PHE A 96 -4.74 8.07 22.67
N ILE A 97 -4.90 7.36 21.55
CA ILE A 97 -5.47 7.92 20.30
C ILE A 97 -6.71 7.14 19.91
N LYS A 98 -7.87 7.67 20.23
CA LYS A 98 -9.18 7.07 19.84
C LYS A 98 -9.47 7.37 18.37
N LEU A 99 -8.83 6.66 17.45
CA LEU A 99 -9.14 6.74 16.02
C LEU A 99 -10.29 5.79 15.70
N SER A 100 -11.25 6.24 14.89
CA SER A 100 -12.19 5.31 14.25
C SER A 100 -11.45 4.45 13.21
N GLN A 101 -12.02 3.30 12.84
CA GLN A 101 -11.43 2.43 11.81
C GLN A 101 -11.26 3.19 10.48
N GLN A 102 -12.25 4.00 10.11
CA GLN A 102 -12.19 4.83 8.90
C GLN A 102 -11.05 5.85 8.95
N GLN A 103 -10.89 6.57 10.07
CA GLN A 103 -9.79 7.53 10.25
C GLN A 103 -8.42 6.84 10.16
N LEU A 104 -8.29 5.65 10.76
CA LEU A 104 -7.05 4.86 10.66
C LEU A 104 -6.74 4.51 9.20
N ILE A 105 -7.72 4.08 8.43
CA ILE A 105 -7.56 3.74 7.01
C ILE A 105 -7.21 4.97 6.17
N GLN A 106 -7.83 6.12 6.43
CA GLN A 106 -7.48 7.38 5.77
C GLN A 106 -6.02 7.77 6.02
N ILE A 107 -5.55 7.63 7.26
CA ILE A 107 -4.15 7.90 7.62
C ILE A 107 -3.20 6.93 6.91
N ILE A 108 -3.51 5.63 6.91
CA ILE A 108 -2.70 4.62 6.21
C ILE A 108 -2.60 4.93 4.72
N LEU A 109 -3.71 5.26 4.05
CA LEU A 109 -3.72 5.63 2.64
C LEU A 109 -2.90 6.89 2.36
N LEU A 110 -3.00 7.90 3.23
CA LEU A 110 -2.21 9.13 3.09
C LEU A 110 -0.70 8.82 3.18
N ILE A 111 -0.30 8.00 4.13
CA ILE A 111 1.10 7.58 4.28
C ILE A 111 1.55 6.77 3.06
N LEU A 112 0.71 5.87 2.53
CA LEU A 112 0.99 5.10 1.31
C LEU A 112 1.14 6.00 0.07
N LEU A 113 0.32 7.05 -0.06
CA LEU A 113 0.44 8.03 -1.14
C LEU A 113 1.78 8.79 -1.06
N LEU A 114 2.14 9.28 0.12
CA LEU A 114 3.43 9.93 0.34
C LEU A 114 4.60 8.98 0.07
N PHE A 115 4.50 7.74 0.55
CA PHE A 115 5.50 6.70 0.30
C PHE A 115 5.69 6.43 -1.20
N LEU A 116 4.61 6.32 -1.97
CA LEU A 116 4.70 6.12 -3.42
C LEU A 116 5.39 7.28 -4.14
N ILE A 117 5.15 8.53 -3.73
CA ILE A 117 5.88 9.69 -4.28
C ILE A 117 7.38 9.53 -4.02
N VAL A 118 7.77 9.28 -2.77
CA VAL A 118 9.18 9.15 -2.37
C VAL A 118 9.85 7.99 -3.12
N VAL A 119 9.23 6.81 -3.14
CA VAL A 119 9.78 5.63 -3.83
C VAL A 119 9.90 5.88 -5.33
N THR A 120 8.92 6.54 -5.94
CA THR A 120 8.97 6.85 -7.37
C THR A 120 10.13 7.78 -7.69
N LEU A 121 10.33 8.82 -6.91
CA LEU A 121 11.43 9.77 -7.12
C LEU A 121 12.82 9.12 -6.90
N ILE A 122 12.96 8.25 -5.91
CA ILE A 122 14.26 7.63 -5.56
C ILE A 122 14.59 6.45 -6.46
N TYR A 123 13.63 5.56 -6.72
CA TYR A 123 13.89 4.28 -7.37
C TYR A 123 13.46 4.22 -8.83
N HIS A 124 12.42 4.97 -9.20
CA HIS A 124 11.74 4.88 -10.48
C HIS A 124 11.48 6.28 -11.08
N PRO A 125 12.49 7.18 -11.14
CA PRO A 125 12.29 8.46 -11.81
C PRO A 125 11.92 8.21 -13.27
N PHE A 126 11.18 9.14 -13.87
CA PHE A 126 10.81 9.02 -15.27
C PHE A 126 12.05 8.89 -16.15
N SER A 127 12.09 7.82 -16.94
CA SER A 127 13.10 7.59 -17.97
C SER A 127 12.42 7.22 -19.29
N LYS A 128 12.85 7.83 -20.38
CA LYS A 128 12.34 7.49 -21.72
C LYS A 128 12.66 6.05 -22.12
N GLU A 129 13.77 5.50 -21.65
CA GLU A 129 14.21 4.13 -21.95
C GLU A 129 13.42 3.09 -21.15
N HIS A 130 13.06 3.41 -19.89
CA HIS A 130 12.36 2.51 -18.98
C HIS A 130 11.18 3.20 -18.28
N PRO A 131 10.10 3.57 -18.99
CA PRO A 131 8.98 4.32 -18.41
C PRO A 131 8.06 3.47 -17.53
N ILE A 132 8.06 2.13 -17.72
CA ILE A 132 7.10 1.22 -17.09
C ILE A 132 7.07 1.31 -15.55
N PRO A 133 8.21 1.30 -14.82
CA PRO A 133 8.17 1.37 -13.35
C PRO A 133 7.55 2.69 -12.84
N PHE A 134 7.84 3.81 -13.50
CA PHE A 134 7.25 5.10 -13.19
C PHE A 134 5.74 5.09 -13.40
N LEU A 135 5.29 4.63 -14.57
CA LEU A 135 3.86 4.58 -14.93
C LEU A 135 3.08 3.62 -14.02
N SER A 136 3.68 2.48 -13.65
CA SER A 136 3.09 1.54 -12.70
C SER A 136 2.84 2.20 -11.33
N ASN A 137 3.82 2.93 -10.79
CA ASN A 137 3.65 3.64 -9.54
C ASN A 137 2.60 4.76 -9.65
N LEU A 138 2.56 5.48 -10.77
CA LEU A 138 1.56 6.51 -11.05
C LEU A 138 0.14 5.92 -11.09
N THR A 139 -0.03 4.75 -11.71
CA THR A 139 -1.32 4.03 -11.73
C THR A 139 -1.75 3.63 -10.32
N THR A 140 -0.83 3.10 -9.53
CA THR A 140 -1.11 2.73 -8.12
C THR A 140 -1.45 3.95 -7.27
N PHE A 141 -0.76 5.07 -7.50
CA PHE A 141 -1.05 6.35 -6.85
C PHE A 141 -2.47 6.83 -7.19
N GLY A 142 -2.87 6.76 -8.46
CA GLY A 142 -4.24 7.08 -8.89
C GLY A 142 -5.30 6.20 -8.24
N LEU A 143 -5.02 4.89 -8.10
CA LEU A 143 -5.91 3.96 -7.39
C LEU A 143 -6.09 4.36 -5.92
N PHE A 144 -5.00 4.70 -5.21
CA PHE A 144 -5.09 5.09 -3.80
C PHE A 144 -5.78 6.43 -3.60
N LEU A 145 -5.57 7.40 -4.51
CA LEU A 145 -6.33 8.65 -4.50
C LEU A 145 -7.83 8.39 -4.68
N TYR A 146 -8.19 7.54 -5.63
CA TYR A 146 -9.59 7.17 -5.85
C TYR A 146 -10.21 6.54 -4.60
N ILE A 147 -9.51 5.59 -3.97
CA ILE A 147 -9.97 4.94 -2.75
C ILE A 147 -10.11 5.95 -1.60
N TYR A 148 -9.12 6.84 -1.46
CA TYR A 148 -9.13 7.88 -0.42
C TYR A 148 -10.29 8.86 -0.57
N SER A 149 -10.60 9.26 -1.82
CA SER A 149 -11.70 10.19 -2.11
C SER A 149 -13.09 9.63 -1.82
N ASP A 150 -13.21 8.32 -1.67
CA ASP A 150 -14.47 7.60 -1.49
C ASP A 150 -14.67 7.10 -0.04
N LEU A 151 -13.72 7.41 0.86
CA LEU A 151 -13.79 7.16 2.30
C LEU A 151 -14.35 8.35 3.07
#